data_b2d879b9e5ed4ab3045263bcb315e697
#
_entry.id   b2d879b9e5ed4ab3045263bcb315e697
#
_cell.length_a   1.000
_cell.length_b   1.000
_cell.length_c   1.000
_cell.angle_alpha   90.00
_cell.angle_beta   90.00
_cell.angle_gamma   90.00
#
_symmetry.space_group_name_H-M   'P 1'
#
loop_
_entity.id
_entity.type
_entity.pdbx_description
1 polymer ?
#
loop_
_entity_poly.entity_id
_entity_poly.type
_entity_poly.pdbx_seq_one_letter_code
_entity_poly.pdbx_strand_id
1 'polypeptide(L)'
;MKPLSTACAIAPEPGRVRLRFPAPHGDAGAAYWTGEGFAVGNRLERILSYTSGAAGWTEELTELHEGVDDEDHYMSVASREQAVSSLERSLHVAEPVILDIGCSTGYNLALLRHRMPRATLLGADCVRRPLEKLGAAIPDLPLFQFDIAHCPLESNSIDGVVLLNILEHIEDDARAVQQIRRILKPGGVAVIEVPAGPHLYDIYDRKLLHFRRYRLRDLTNLLRQFGFQIVKASHLGFFFYPAFWIAKRRNRRLNRTSAETQHAVIDRYMRLFGHSPVLHWLMALERAVGRSVSYPLGIRCNITCRKA
;
A
#
# COMPACT_ATOMS: atom_id res chain seq x y z
N MET A 1 34.56 18.91 39.93
CA MET A 1 33.32 18.58 39.21
C MET A 1 33.03 19.72 38.24
N LYS A 2 33.28 19.49 36.93
CA LYS A 2 32.89 20.43 35.87
C LYS A 2 31.47 20.08 35.42
N PRO A 3 30.57 21.04 35.12
CA PRO A 3 29.23 20.76 34.61
C PRO A 3 29.35 20.26 33.17
N LEU A 4 28.60 19.21 32.87
CA LEU A 4 28.44 18.62 31.53
C LEU A 4 27.79 19.65 30.60
N SER A 5 28.47 19.88 29.51
CA SER A 5 28.17 20.76 28.39
C SER A 5 26.78 20.49 27.82
N THR A 6 26.06 21.61 27.64
CA THR A 6 24.92 21.87 26.78
C THR A 6 24.76 20.89 25.62
N ALA A 7 23.59 20.22 25.54
CA ALA A 7 23.15 19.45 24.43
C ALA A 7 23.29 20.26 23.13
N CYS A 8 24.17 19.81 22.27
CA CYS A 8 24.32 20.32 20.92
C CYS A 8 23.02 20.00 20.16
N ALA A 9 22.22 21.02 19.90
CA ALA A 9 21.11 20.90 18.95
C ALA A 9 21.73 20.43 17.62
N ILE A 10 21.32 19.27 17.15
CA ILE A 10 21.75 18.73 15.84
C ILE A 10 21.27 19.73 14.78
N ALA A 11 22.14 20.64 14.39
CA ALA A 11 21.92 21.57 13.30
C ALA A 11 22.08 20.77 11.99
N PRO A 12 21.08 20.76 11.13
CA PRO A 12 21.16 20.03 9.86
C PRO A 12 22.02 20.77 8.85
N GLU A 13 22.64 19.98 7.96
CA GLU A 13 23.39 20.51 6.81
C GLU A 13 22.50 21.40 5.90
N PRO A 14 23.03 22.54 5.42
CA PRO A 14 22.29 23.43 4.52
C PRO A 14 22.20 22.79 3.13
N GLY A 15 20.96 22.54 2.63
CA GLY A 15 20.71 22.19 1.23
C GLY A 15 19.67 21.10 0.95
N ARG A 16 19.22 20.30 1.90
CA ARG A 16 18.12 19.34 1.70
C ARG A 16 16.79 19.96 2.15
N VAL A 17 15.76 19.84 1.30
CA VAL A 17 14.39 20.20 1.65
C VAL A 17 14.01 19.40 2.89
N ARG A 18 13.80 20.10 4.00
CA ARG A 18 13.36 19.48 5.26
C ARG A 18 11.91 19.04 5.08
N LEU A 19 11.69 17.73 4.99
CA LEU A 19 10.33 17.19 5.08
C LEU A 19 9.85 17.42 6.52
N ARG A 20 8.78 18.21 6.64
CA ARG A 20 8.11 18.52 7.89
C ARG A 20 6.84 17.70 8.00
N PHE A 21 6.59 17.17 9.20
CA PHE A 21 5.41 16.39 9.53
C PHE A 21 4.80 16.85 10.84
N PRO A 22 3.51 16.65 11.08
CA PRO A 22 2.93 16.87 12.41
C PRO A 22 3.67 16.06 13.47
N ALA A 23 3.81 16.57 14.67
CA ALA A 23 4.34 15.78 15.78
C ALA A 23 3.31 14.72 16.22
N PRO A 24 3.72 13.54 16.70
CA PRO A 24 2.80 12.57 17.32
C PRO A 24 2.04 13.15 18.50
N HIS A 25 0.95 12.50 18.91
CA HIS A 25 0.14 12.93 20.05
C HIS A 25 0.97 13.06 21.32
N GLY A 26 0.84 14.20 21.99
CA GLY A 26 1.55 14.53 23.23
C GLY A 26 2.84 15.30 23.04
N ASP A 27 3.35 15.43 21.83
CA ASP A 27 4.51 16.25 21.51
C ASP A 27 4.09 17.62 20.93
N ALA A 28 4.76 18.67 21.38
CA ALA A 28 4.54 20.02 20.85
C ALA A 28 5.42 20.26 19.61
N GLY A 29 4.83 20.85 18.55
CA GLY A 29 5.58 21.29 17.39
C GLY A 29 5.47 20.40 16.17
N ALA A 30 6.57 20.21 15.46
CA ALA A 30 6.66 19.42 14.23
C ALA A 30 7.81 18.43 14.31
N ALA A 31 7.68 17.33 13.57
CA ALA A 31 8.75 16.38 13.32
C ALA A 31 9.45 16.71 12.00
N TYR A 32 10.77 16.56 11.96
CA TYR A 32 11.58 16.85 10.78
C TYR A 32 12.43 15.63 10.42
N TRP A 33 12.36 15.21 9.16
CA TRP A 33 13.22 14.14 8.67
C TRP A 33 14.66 14.62 8.52
N THR A 34 15.60 13.88 9.10
CA THR A 34 17.05 14.22 9.13
C THR A 34 17.89 13.46 8.10
N GLY A 35 17.30 12.45 7.44
CA GLY A 35 18.01 11.48 6.58
C GLY A 35 18.13 10.10 7.20
N GLU A 36 18.08 9.98 8.53
CA GLU A 36 18.20 8.71 9.27
C GLU A 36 17.03 8.48 10.24
N GLY A 37 16.33 9.55 10.62
CA GLY A 37 15.22 9.53 11.57
C GLY A 37 14.49 10.86 11.63
N PHE A 38 13.44 10.92 12.45
CA PHE A 38 12.66 12.12 12.69
C PHE A 38 13.13 12.81 13.98
N ALA A 39 13.56 14.05 13.85
CA ALA A 39 13.79 14.91 15.02
C ALA A 39 12.43 15.40 15.57
N VAL A 40 12.09 14.97 16.79
CA VAL A 40 10.87 15.33 17.53
C VAL A 40 11.29 15.92 18.88
N GLY A 41 11.24 17.23 19.03
CA GLY A 41 11.82 17.90 20.19
C GLY A 41 13.30 17.54 20.35
N ASN A 42 13.67 16.91 21.47
CA ASN A 42 15.04 16.48 21.78
C ASN A 42 15.29 14.98 21.46
N ARG A 43 14.35 14.31 20.79
CA ARG A 43 14.47 12.87 20.48
C ARG A 43 14.64 12.67 18.98
N LEU A 44 15.33 11.58 18.62
CA LEU A 44 15.40 11.07 17.26
C LEU A 44 14.60 9.76 17.19
N GLU A 45 13.56 9.72 16.37
CA GLU A 45 12.69 8.58 16.19
C GLU A 45 12.84 8.00 14.78
N ARG A 46 13.06 6.69 14.67
CA ARG A 46 13.23 6.04 13.36
C ARG A 46 11.90 5.91 12.60
N ILE A 47 10.80 5.73 13.31
CA ILE A 47 9.45 5.60 12.80
C ILE A 47 8.56 6.59 13.54
N LEU A 48 7.87 7.44 12.79
CA LEU A 48 6.95 8.41 13.37
C LEU A 48 5.58 7.75 13.60
N SER A 49 5.25 7.46 14.86
CA SER A 49 4.05 6.69 15.23
C SER A 49 2.93 7.60 15.73
N TYR A 50 1.75 7.50 15.12
CA TYR A 50 0.54 8.24 15.50
C TYR A 50 -0.57 7.34 16.03
N THR A 51 -0.36 6.03 16.02
CA THR A 51 -1.28 5.02 16.58
C THR A 51 -0.50 3.87 17.17
N SER A 52 -1.11 3.15 18.10
CA SER A 52 -0.59 1.89 18.65
C SER A 52 -1.01 0.66 17.84
N GLY A 53 -1.81 0.85 16.79
CA GLY A 53 -2.33 -0.21 15.91
C GLY A 53 -3.62 0.21 15.22
N ALA A 54 -4.03 -0.53 14.19
CA ALA A 54 -5.33 -0.38 13.55
C ALA A 54 -6.32 -1.44 14.08
N ALA A 55 -7.58 -1.08 14.17
CA ALA A 55 -8.63 -2.02 14.49
C ALA A 55 -8.73 -3.08 13.37
N GLY A 56 -8.52 -4.36 13.69
CA GLY A 56 -8.76 -5.48 12.79
C GLY A 56 -7.55 -6.05 12.04
N TRP A 57 -6.41 -5.35 11.95
CA TRP A 57 -5.19 -5.89 11.36
C TRP A 57 -4.11 -6.07 12.42
N THR A 58 -3.55 -7.28 12.55
CA THR A 58 -2.59 -7.66 13.59
C THR A 58 -1.22 -8.01 13.01
N GLU A 59 -0.20 -8.09 13.88
CA GLU A 59 1.13 -8.58 13.49
C GLU A 59 1.08 -10.00 12.93
N GLU A 60 0.27 -10.89 13.52
CA GLU A 60 0.10 -12.28 13.07
C GLU A 60 -0.49 -12.35 11.65
N LEU A 61 -1.45 -11.48 11.33
CA LEU A 61 -2.00 -11.37 9.97
C LEU A 61 -0.97 -10.83 8.99
N THR A 62 -0.13 -9.90 9.42
CA THR A 62 0.97 -9.39 8.60
C THR A 62 1.99 -10.50 8.31
N GLU A 63 2.39 -11.28 9.32
CA GLU A 63 3.31 -12.42 9.14
C GLU A 63 2.71 -13.49 8.22
N LEU A 64 1.42 -13.76 8.37
CA LEU A 64 0.72 -14.68 7.49
C LEU A 64 0.71 -14.16 6.04
N HIS A 65 0.47 -12.87 5.86
CA HIS A 65 0.45 -12.23 4.54
C HIS A 65 1.86 -12.18 3.92
N GLU A 66 2.88 -11.80 4.70
CA GLU A 66 4.28 -11.79 4.26
C GLU A 66 4.78 -13.19 3.86
N GLY A 67 4.34 -14.24 4.57
CA GLY A 67 4.68 -15.63 4.23
C GLY A 67 4.01 -16.15 2.95
N VAL A 68 3.05 -15.40 2.42
CA VAL A 68 2.24 -15.70 1.26
C VAL A 68 2.56 -14.78 0.08
N ASP A 69 2.75 -13.51 0.36
CA ASP A 69 3.06 -12.45 -0.60
C ASP A 69 4.58 -12.30 -0.71
N ASP A 70 5.21 -13.35 -1.22
CA ASP A 70 6.63 -13.43 -1.51
C ASP A 70 7.02 -12.39 -2.57
N GLU A 71 8.29 -11.93 -2.52
CA GLU A 71 8.89 -11.00 -3.47
C GLU A 71 8.62 -11.39 -4.92
N ASP A 72 8.68 -12.70 -5.21
CA ASP A 72 8.60 -13.28 -6.55
C ASP A 72 7.22 -13.86 -6.89
N HIS A 73 6.20 -13.67 -6.06
CA HIS A 73 4.87 -14.15 -6.41
C HIS A 73 4.33 -13.38 -7.63
N TYR A 74 3.97 -14.09 -8.71
CA TYR A 74 3.63 -13.50 -10.01
C TYR A 74 2.56 -12.41 -9.95
N MET A 75 1.56 -12.54 -9.08
CA MET A 75 0.49 -11.54 -8.94
C MET A 75 0.99 -10.29 -8.21
N SER A 76 1.83 -10.45 -7.19
CA SER A 76 2.40 -9.34 -6.41
C SER A 76 3.38 -8.55 -7.24
N VAL A 77 4.25 -9.23 -8.01
CA VAL A 77 5.12 -8.59 -9.01
C VAL A 77 4.29 -7.80 -10.02
N ALA A 78 3.21 -8.40 -10.57
CA ALA A 78 2.36 -7.74 -11.55
C ALA A 78 1.66 -6.50 -10.97
N SER A 79 1.20 -6.55 -9.73
CA SER A 79 0.55 -5.43 -9.03
C SER A 79 1.52 -4.27 -8.81
N ARG A 80 2.71 -4.54 -8.26
CA ARG A 80 3.74 -3.51 -8.05
C ARG A 80 4.16 -2.85 -9.36
N GLU A 81 4.45 -3.64 -10.37
CA GLU A 81 4.82 -3.15 -11.70
C GLU A 81 3.69 -2.34 -12.36
N GLN A 82 2.43 -2.76 -12.20
CA GLN A 82 1.28 -2.02 -12.70
C GLN A 82 1.12 -0.68 -11.97
N ALA A 83 1.28 -0.67 -10.66
CA ALA A 83 1.16 0.53 -9.84
C ALA A 83 2.24 1.56 -10.20
N VAL A 84 3.50 1.14 -10.21
CA VAL A 84 4.63 2.02 -10.54
C VAL A 84 4.50 2.56 -11.98
N SER A 85 4.19 1.69 -12.95
CA SER A 85 3.97 2.13 -14.33
C SER A 85 2.78 3.10 -14.48
N SER A 86 1.76 2.99 -13.62
CA SER A 86 0.63 3.91 -13.62
C SER A 86 1.01 5.28 -13.06
N LEU A 87 1.81 5.31 -11.98
CA LEU A 87 2.37 6.55 -11.45
C LEU A 87 3.27 7.25 -12.47
N GLU A 88 4.24 6.55 -13.06
CA GLU A 88 5.15 7.09 -14.07
C GLU A 88 4.42 7.79 -15.22
N ARG A 89 3.32 7.19 -15.68
CA ARG A 89 2.52 7.75 -16.78
C ARG A 89 1.62 8.91 -16.37
N SER A 90 1.28 8.99 -15.10
CA SER A 90 0.23 9.91 -14.63
C SER A 90 0.77 11.08 -13.81
N LEU A 91 1.94 10.93 -13.18
CA LEU A 91 2.61 12.00 -12.45
C LEU A 91 3.54 12.78 -13.41
N HIS A 92 3.30 14.09 -13.50
CA HIS A 92 4.10 15.01 -14.34
C HIS A 92 4.85 16.02 -13.46
N VAL A 93 5.38 15.54 -12.33
CA VAL A 93 6.19 16.30 -11.38
C VAL A 93 7.62 15.78 -11.44
N ALA A 94 8.60 16.68 -11.51
CA ALA A 94 10.00 16.29 -11.68
C ALA A 94 10.57 15.53 -10.46
N GLU A 95 10.17 15.95 -9.27
CA GLU A 95 10.60 15.39 -7.98
C GLU A 95 9.36 15.14 -7.09
N PRO A 96 8.55 14.11 -7.40
CA PRO A 96 7.31 13.87 -6.69
C PRO A 96 7.55 13.31 -5.29
N VAL A 97 6.69 13.67 -4.35
CA VAL A 97 6.57 13.01 -3.05
C VAL A 97 5.56 11.89 -3.19
N ILE A 98 5.99 10.64 -3.01
CA ILE A 98 5.15 9.44 -3.18
C ILE A 98 5.03 8.70 -1.84
N LEU A 99 3.80 8.43 -1.44
CA LEU A 99 3.46 7.67 -0.24
C LEU A 99 2.94 6.29 -0.63
N ASP A 100 3.58 5.24 -0.11
CA ASP A 100 3.13 3.86 -0.18
C ASP A 100 2.42 3.50 1.13
N ILE A 101 1.12 3.24 1.07
CA ILE A 101 0.28 2.92 2.23
C ILE A 101 0.07 1.41 2.30
N GLY A 102 0.38 0.80 3.46
CA GLY A 102 0.50 -0.64 3.62
C GLY A 102 1.81 -1.15 3.00
N CYS A 103 2.91 -0.42 3.25
CA CYS A 103 4.19 -0.69 2.59
C CYS A 103 4.87 -2.00 3.03
N SER A 104 4.45 -2.60 4.16
CA SER A 104 4.92 -3.89 4.69
C SER A 104 6.43 -4.08 4.50
N THR A 105 6.86 -5.10 3.75
CA THR A 105 8.27 -5.44 3.45
C THR A 105 8.99 -4.44 2.54
N GLY A 106 8.28 -3.46 1.96
CA GLY A 106 8.89 -2.40 1.15
C GLY A 106 9.23 -2.76 -0.30
N TYR A 107 8.80 -3.90 -0.83
CA TYR A 107 9.09 -4.30 -2.23
C TYR A 107 8.57 -3.28 -3.26
N ASN A 108 7.41 -2.67 -3.01
CA ASN A 108 6.90 -1.63 -3.89
C ASN A 108 7.76 -0.35 -3.80
N LEU A 109 8.21 0.03 -2.60
CA LEU A 109 9.13 1.16 -2.39
C LEU A 109 10.49 0.94 -3.06
N ALA A 110 11.01 -0.30 -3.02
CA ALA A 110 12.26 -0.65 -3.72
C ALA A 110 12.11 -0.49 -5.24
N LEU A 111 10.98 -0.95 -5.81
CA LEU A 111 10.69 -0.77 -7.23
C LEU A 111 10.50 0.72 -7.59
N LEU A 112 9.78 1.49 -6.77
CA LEU A 112 9.63 2.94 -6.94
C LEU A 112 10.98 3.65 -6.92
N ARG A 113 11.87 3.30 -5.99
CA ARG A 113 13.24 3.87 -5.90
C ARG A 113 14.04 3.63 -7.18
N HIS A 114 13.95 2.42 -7.72
CA HIS A 114 14.63 2.06 -8.96
C HIS A 114 14.07 2.80 -10.18
N ARG A 115 12.74 2.86 -10.31
CA ARG A 115 12.04 3.38 -11.48
C ARG A 115 11.88 4.91 -11.47
N MET A 116 11.76 5.50 -10.29
CA MET A 116 11.53 6.93 -10.07
C MET A 116 12.60 7.52 -9.11
N PRO A 117 13.89 7.53 -9.49
CA PRO A 117 15.00 7.83 -8.56
C PRO A 117 15.02 9.29 -8.07
N ARG A 118 14.23 10.18 -8.69
CA ARG A 118 14.05 11.56 -8.22
C ARG A 118 12.88 11.73 -7.23
N ALA A 119 12.09 10.68 -7.01
CA ALA A 119 10.97 10.75 -6.09
C ALA A 119 11.47 10.74 -4.64
N THR A 120 10.83 11.56 -3.80
CA THR A 120 10.90 11.40 -2.36
C THR A 120 9.90 10.34 -1.94
N LEU A 121 10.38 9.20 -1.45
CA LEU A 121 9.54 8.08 -1.06
C LEU A 121 9.24 8.12 0.43
N LEU A 122 7.99 7.85 0.77
CA LEU A 122 7.48 7.73 2.13
C LEU A 122 6.79 6.37 2.28
N GLY A 123 7.06 5.64 3.35
CA GLY A 123 6.38 4.38 3.66
C GLY A 123 5.45 4.53 4.86
N ALA A 124 4.25 3.99 4.79
CA ALA A 124 3.32 3.95 5.90
C ALA A 124 2.69 2.58 6.07
N ASP A 125 2.51 2.17 7.32
CA ASP A 125 1.78 0.96 7.69
C ASP A 125 1.07 1.18 9.03
N CYS A 126 0.01 0.43 9.29
CA CYS A 126 -0.66 0.45 10.60
C CYS A 126 0.03 -0.46 11.62
N VAL A 127 0.85 -1.42 11.17
CA VAL A 127 1.61 -2.36 11.99
C VAL A 127 3.05 -1.92 12.12
N ARG A 128 3.58 -1.94 13.33
CA ARG A 128 4.92 -1.40 13.63
C ARG A 128 6.06 -2.34 13.19
N ARG A 129 5.91 -3.62 13.41
CA ARG A 129 6.99 -4.62 13.19
C ARG A 129 7.51 -4.67 11.75
N PRO A 130 6.68 -4.66 10.68
CA PRO A 130 7.17 -4.53 9.31
C PRO A 130 7.98 -3.26 9.08
N LEU A 131 7.53 -2.12 9.64
CA LEU A 131 8.24 -0.85 9.54
C LEU A 131 9.61 -0.89 10.22
N GLU A 132 9.75 -1.59 11.34
CA GLU A 132 11.04 -1.77 12.03
C GLU A 132 12.02 -2.59 11.17
N LYS A 133 11.55 -3.69 10.57
CA LYS A 133 12.34 -4.48 9.63
C LYS A 133 12.76 -3.65 8.41
N LEU A 134 11.80 -2.94 7.82
CA LEU A 134 12.04 -2.07 6.66
C LEU A 134 13.00 -0.93 7.00
N GLY A 135 12.82 -0.30 8.17
CA GLY A 135 13.70 0.77 8.63
C GLY A 135 15.14 0.34 8.89
N ALA A 136 15.35 -0.90 9.30
CA ALA A 136 16.69 -1.48 9.42
C ALA A 136 17.32 -1.78 8.04
N ALA A 137 16.51 -2.22 7.08
CA ALA A 137 16.97 -2.55 5.72
C ALA A 137 17.22 -1.29 4.87
N ILE A 138 16.44 -0.23 5.06
CA ILE A 138 16.51 1.02 4.28
C ILE A 138 16.54 2.22 5.25
N PRO A 139 17.69 2.58 5.81
CA PRO A 139 17.80 3.59 6.86
C PRO A 139 17.39 5.00 6.44
N ASP A 140 17.51 5.35 5.17
CA ASP A 140 17.21 6.66 4.60
C ASP A 140 15.74 6.85 4.17
N LEU A 141 14.86 5.88 4.48
CA LEU A 141 13.44 5.94 4.12
C LEU A 141 12.59 6.48 5.28
N PRO A 142 11.86 7.60 5.14
CA PRO A 142 10.90 8.06 6.12
C PRO A 142 9.75 7.06 6.28
N LEU A 143 9.51 6.58 7.51
CA LEU A 143 8.51 5.58 7.83
C LEU A 143 7.51 6.08 8.87
N PHE A 144 6.23 5.82 8.63
CA PHE A 144 5.12 6.29 9.45
C PHE A 144 4.26 5.12 9.89
N GLN A 145 3.85 5.14 11.16
CA GLN A 145 2.84 4.22 11.66
C GLN A 145 1.54 5.00 11.90
N PHE A 146 0.52 4.72 11.08
CA PHE A 146 -0.82 5.27 11.25
C PHE A 146 -1.90 4.42 10.53
N ASP A 147 -3.15 4.62 10.94
CA ASP A 147 -4.33 4.16 10.21
C ASP A 147 -4.72 5.23 9.17
N ILE A 148 -4.88 4.82 7.91
CA ILE A 148 -5.23 5.76 6.83
C ILE A 148 -6.58 6.45 7.04
N ALA A 149 -7.54 5.84 7.74
CA ALA A 149 -8.78 6.49 8.11
C ALA A 149 -8.58 7.68 9.06
N HIS A 150 -7.43 7.73 9.74
CA HIS A 150 -7.00 8.78 10.66
C HIS A 150 -5.63 9.36 10.28
N CYS A 151 -5.38 9.54 8.98
CA CYS A 151 -4.10 9.98 8.44
C CYS A 151 -3.64 11.32 9.06
N PRO A 152 -2.45 11.38 9.67
CA PRO A 152 -1.94 12.58 10.33
C PRO A 152 -1.28 13.56 9.37
N LEU A 153 -0.95 13.14 8.14
CA LEU A 153 -0.21 13.97 7.18
C LEU A 153 -1.00 15.22 6.79
N GLU A 154 -0.28 16.29 6.48
CA GLU A 154 -0.85 17.57 6.09
C GLU A 154 -1.64 17.48 4.78
N SER A 155 -2.67 18.32 4.62
CA SER A 155 -3.43 18.42 3.37
C SER A 155 -2.53 18.92 2.24
N ASN A 156 -2.72 18.42 1.03
CA ASN A 156 -1.98 18.83 -0.17
C ASN A 156 -0.45 18.70 -0.04
N SER A 157 0.03 17.65 0.63
CA SER A 157 1.46 17.42 0.84
C SER A 157 2.06 16.35 -0.08
N ILE A 158 1.24 15.46 -0.67
CA ILE A 158 1.65 14.27 -1.41
C ILE A 158 1.30 14.41 -2.89
N ASP A 159 2.23 14.06 -3.80
CA ASP A 159 2.01 14.05 -5.25
C ASP A 159 1.43 12.72 -5.74
N GLY A 160 1.89 11.61 -5.17
CA GLY A 160 1.45 10.26 -5.52
C GLY A 160 1.16 9.39 -4.32
N VAL A 161 0.07 8.62 -4.36
CA VAL A 161 -0.29 7.64 -3.33
C VAL A 161 -0.49 6.27 -3.97
N VAL A 162 0.05 5.22 -3.36
CA VAL A 162 -0.17 3.82 -3.74
C VAL A 162 -0.84 3.10 -2.59
N LEU A 163 -1.89 2.33 -2.90
CA LEU A 163 -2.55 1.40 -2.00
C LEU A 163 -2.78 0.07 -2.74
N LEU A 164 -2.07 -0.97 -2.34
CA LEU A 164 -2.21 -2.31 -2.93
C LEU A 164 -2.80 -3.26 -1.89
N ASN A 165 -4.06 -3.67 -2.07
CA ASN A 165 -4.81 -4.55 -1.18
C ASN A 165 -4.91 -4.03 0.26
N ILE A 166 -5.37 -2.81 0.43
CA ILE A 166 -5.53 -2.13 1.72
C ILE A 166 -7.00 -1.80 2.02
N LEU A 167 -7.75 -1.23 1.06
CA LEU A 167 -9.11 -0.74 1.34
C LEU A 167 -10.10 -1.84 1.75
N GLU A 168 -9.88 -3.09 1.35
CA GLU A 168 -10.69 -4.24 1.75
C GLU A 168 -10.61 -4.56 3.24
N HIS A 169 -9.54 -4.11 3.91
CA HIS A 169 -9.31 -4.27 5.35
C HIS A 169 -9.84 -3.11 6.19
N ILE A 170 -10.39 -2.08 5.54
CA ILE A 170 -10.91 -0.88 6.21
C ILE A 170 -12.43 -0.91 6.20
N GLU A 171 -13.06 -0.86 7.36
CA GLU A 171 -14.51 -0.89 7.48
C GLU A 171 -15.13 0.37 6.86
N ASP A 172 -14.61 1.56 7.21
CA ASP A 172 -15.00 2.85 6.62
C ASP A 172 -14.02 3.22 5.49
N ASP A 173 -14.16 2.56 4.34
CA ASP A 173 -13.35 2.83 3.15
C ASP A 173 -13.62 4.23 2.56
N ALA A 174 -14.81 4.78 2.78
CA ALA A 174 -15.16 6.14 2.38
C ALA A 174 -14.28 7.17 3.10
N ARG A 175 -14.08 6.99 4.41
CA ARG A 175 -13.18 7.83 5.20
C ARG A 175 -11.73 7.72 4.75
N ALA A 176 -11.26 6.51 4.45
CA ALA A 176 -9.91 6.31 3.90
C ALA A 176 -9.75 7.06 2.57
N VAL A 177 -10.70 6.94 1.64
CA VAL A 177 -10.71 7.66 0.35
C VAL A 177 -10.72 9.18 0.56
N GLN A 178 -11.48 9.67 1.54
CA GLN A 178 -11.50 11.09 1.91
C GLN A 178 -10.12 11.57 2.39
N GLN A 179 -9.43 10.78 3.23
CA GLN A 179 -8.10 11.12 3.71
C GLN A 179 -7.05 11.09 2.57
N ILE A 180 -7.10 10.10 1.69
CA ILE A 180 -6.23 10.04 0.50
C ILE A 180 -6.42 11.31 -0.34
N ARG A 181 -7.66 11.72 -0.59
CA ARG A 181 -7.94 12.96 -1.32
C ARG A 181 -7.40 14.19 -0.59
N ARG A 182 -7.54 14.25 0.73
CA ARG A 182 -7.08 15.38 1.55
C ARG A 182 -5.56 15.57 1.44
N ILE A 183 -4.79 14.50 1.59
CA ILE A 183 -3.32 14.56 1.57
C ILE A 183 -2.74 14.80 0.18
N LEU A 184 -3.41 14.35 -0.87
CA LEU A 184 -2.97 14.60 -2.24
C LEU A 184 -3.03 16.09 -2.58
N LYS A 185 -2.00 16.58 -3.27
CA LYS A 185 -1.99 17.90 -3.90
C LYS A 185 -3.03 17.97 -5.03
N PRO A 186 -3.51 19.17 -5.41
CA PRO A 186 -4.28 19.33 -6.65
C PRO A 186 -3.49 18.73 -7.84
N GLY A 187 -4.14 17.91 -8.66
CA GLY A 187 -3.48 17.17 -9.74
C GLY A 187 -2.70 15.91 -9.30
N GLY A 188 -2.57 15.67 -8.00
CA GLY A 188 -1.93 14.47 -7.45
C GLY A 188 -2.68 13.17 -7.81
N VAL A 189 -1.97 12.06 -7.86
CA VAL A 189 -2.44 10.78 -8.39
C VAL A 189 -2.51 9.73 -7.29
N ALA A 190 -3.61 8.96 -7.24
CA ALA A 190 -3.68 7.74 -6.47
C ALA A 190 -3.77 6.52 -7.39
N VAL A 191 -3.03 5.48 -7.05
CA VAL A 191 -3.15 4.13 -7.63
C VAL A 191 -3.67 3.20 -6.56
N ILE A 192 -4.85 2.63 -6.81
CA ILE A 192 -5.58 1.80 -5.85
C ILE A 192 -5.84 0.45 -6.47
N GLU A 193 -5.44 -0.61 -5.77
CA GLU A 193 -5.74 -1.98 -6.14
C GLU A 193 -6.42 -2.70 -4.98
N VAL A 194 -7.50 -3.43 -5.29
CA VAL A 194 -8.29 -4.20 -4.32
C VAL A 194 -8.78 -5.51 -4.93
N PRO A 195 -9.12 -6.53 -4.13
CA PRO A 195 -9.72 -7.77 -4.62
C PRO A 195 -11.04 -7.51 -5.36
N ALA A 196 -11.15 -8.07 -6.57
CA ALA A 196 -12.33 -7.92 -7.42
C ALA A 196 -13.41 -8.94 -7.10
N GLY A 197 -14.67 -8.57 -7.40
CA GLY A 197 -15.82 -9.46 -7.46
C GLY A 197 -16.36 -9.89 -6.09
N PRO A 198 -17.38 -9.23 -5.53
CA PRO A 198 -18.01 -9.64 -4.27
C PRO A 198 -18.49 -11.09 -4.28
N HIS A 199 -18.84 -11.60 -5.45
CA HIS A 199 -19.24 -13.01 -5.65
C HIS A 199 -18.09 -14.01 -5.53
N LEU A 200 -16.84 -13.55 -5.44
CA LEU A 200 -15.64 -14.37 -5.24
C LEU A 200 -15.18 -14.43 -3.78
N TYR A 201 -15.90 -13.79 -2.86
CA TYR A 201 -15.63 -13.82 -1.43
C TYR A 201 -15.73 -15.25 -0.89
N ASP A 202 -14.68 -15.74 -0.21
CA ASP A 202 -14.58 -17.11 0.30
C ASP A 202 -13.84 -17.22 1.64
N ILE A 203 -13.37 -18.42 1.98
CA ILE A 203 -12.63 -18.72 3.20
C ILE A 203 -11.33 -17.93 3.31
N TYR A 204 -10.67 -17.63 2.19
CA TYR A 204 -9.44 -16.88 2.16
C TYR A 204 -9.66 -15.41 2.56
N ASP A 205 -10.72 -14.78 2.04
CA ASP A 205 -11.07 -13.42 2.40
C ASP A 205 -11.41 -13.29 3.88
N ARG A 206 -12.10 -14.29 4.45
CA ARG A 206 -12.39 -14.33 5.90
C ARG A 206 -11.14 -14.50 6.74
N LYS A 207 -10.21 -15.35 6.32
CA LYS A 207 -8.94 -15.57 7.03
C LYS A 207 -8.10 -14.29 7.08
N LEU A 208 -8.11 -13.50 6.00
CA LEU A 208 -7.44 -12.21 5.90
C LEU A 208 -8.26 -11.05 6.46
N LEU A 209 -9.40 -11.32 7.11
CA LEU A 209 -10.29 -10.30 7.68
C LEU A 209 -10.72 -9.23 6.67
N HIS A 210 -10.93 -9.59 5.39
CA HIS A 210 -11.48 -8.69 4.42
C HIS A 210 -12.93 -8.36 4.78
N PHE A 211 -13.26 -7.08 4.92
CA PHE A 211 -14.65 -6.65 5.04
C PHE A 211 -15.40 -6.90 3.74
N ARG A 212 -14.72 -6.73 2.58
CA ARG A 212 -15.36 -6.82 1.26
C ARG A 212 -14.41 -7.12 0.13
N ARG A 213 -15.00 -7.46 -1.03
CA ARG A 213 -14.41 -7.38 -2.35
C ARG A 213 -15.18 -6.35 -3.17
N TYR A 214 -14.54 -5.74 -4.15
CA TYR A 214 -15.10 -4.63 -4.89
C TYR A 214 -15.60 -5.02 -6.28
N ARG A 215 -16.70 -4.40 -6.73
CA ARG A 215 -16.95 -4.25 -8.15
C ARG A 215 -16.22 -2.99 -8.63
N LEU A 216 -15.58 -3.07 -9.79
CA LEU A 216 -14.85 -1.93 -10.35
C LEU A 216 -15.71 -0.67 -10.46
N ARG A 217 -16.99 -0.84 -10.84
CA ARG A 217 -17.97 0.25 -10.93
C ARG A 217 -18.21 0.91 -9.56
N ASP A 218 -18.39 0.12 -8.51
CA ASP A 218 -18.72 0.65 -7.18
C ASP A 218 -17.54 1.42 -6.60
N LEU A 219 -16.32 0.88 -6.72
CA LEU A 219 -15.10 1.58 -6.33
C LEU A 219 -14.88 2.88 -7.15
N THR A 220 -15.14 2.83 -8.45
CA THR A 220 -15.05 4.01 -9.32
C THR A 220 -16.04 5.09 -8.90
N ASN A 221 -17.27 4.70 -8.54
CA ASN A 221 -18.30 5.63 -8.07
C ASN A 221 -17.92 6.24 -6.71
N LEU A 222 -17.41 5.44 -5.77
CA LEU A 222 -16.90 5.92 -4.49
C LEU A 222 -15.82 6.99 -4.70
N LEU A 223 -14.83 6.73 -5.55
CA LEU A 223 -13.76 7.70 -5.84
C LEU A 223 -14.31 9.00 -6.45
N ARG A 224 -15.27 8.89 -7.39
CA ARG A 224 -15.92 10.07 -8.00
C ARG A 224 -16.71 10.91 -7.00
N GLN A 225 -17.40 10.26 -6.04
CA GLN A 225 -18.13 10.96 -4.97
C GLN A 225 -17.21 11.85 -4.14
N PHE A 226 -15.95 11.44 -3.96
CA PHE A 226 -14.93 12.25 -3.30
C PHE A 226 -14.16 13.18 -4.25
N GLY A 227 -14.63 13.40 -5.49
CA GLY A 227 -14.05 14.38 -6.41
C GLY A 227 -12.76 13.92 -7.08
N PHE A 228 -12.55 12.62 -7.23
CA PHE A 228 -11.48 12.09 -8.06
C PHE A 228 -11.92 11.98 -9.53
N GLN A 229 -11.02 12.37 -10.44
CA GLN A 229 -11.12 12.06 -11.86
C GLN A 229 -10.48 10.70 -12.12
N ILE A 230 -11.21 9.79 -12.75
CA ILE A 230 -10.68 8.47 -13.09
C ILE A 230 -9.83 8.57 -14.35
N VAL A 231 -8.54 8.32 -14.22
CA VAL A 231 -7.58 8.27 -15.34
C VAL A 231 -7.67 6.93 -16.05
N LYS A 232 -7.68 5.84 -15.27
CA LYS A 232 -7.85 4.48 -15.78
C LYS A 232 -8.55 3.61 -14.75
N ALA A 233 -9.47 2.78 -15.21
CA ALA A 233 -10.10 1.73 -14.42
C ALA A 233 -10.06 0.42 -15.21
N SER A 234 -9.49 -0.63 -14.63
CA SER A 234 -9.29 -1.92 -15.27
C SER A 234 -9.25 -3.02 -14.21
N HIS A 235 -9.19 -4.25 -14.65
CA HIS A 235 -8.86 -5.38 -13.79
C HIS A 235 -7.44 -5.88 -14.08
N LEU A 236 -6.89 -6.66 -13.13
CA LEU A 236 -5.66 -7.43 -13.24
C LEU A 236 -5.97 -8.90 -12.97
N GLY A 237 -5.27 -9.81 -13.65
CA GLY A 237 -5.50 -11.25 -13.57
C GLY A 237 -6.66 -11.72 -14.47
N PHE A 238 -6.85 -11.08 -15.61
CA PHE A 238 -7.90 -11.42 -16.59
C PHE A 238 -7.73 -12.83 -17.14
N PHE A 239 -6.53 -13.20 -17.59
CA PHE A 239 -6.27 -14.53 -18.15
C PHE A 239 -6.44 -15.66 -17.13
N PHE A 240 -6.25 -15.36 -15.86
CA PHE A 240 -6.38 -16.33 -14.77
C PHE A 240 -7.79 -16.38 -14.17
N TYR A 241 -8.65 -15.42 -14.54
CA TYR A 241 -9.97 -15.28 -13.94
C TYR A 241 -10.82 -16.56 -14.02
N PRO A 242 -10.90 -17.32 -15.16
CA PRO A 242 -11.70 -18.53 -15.23
C PRO A 242 -11.26 -19.60 -14.23
N ALA A 243 -9.94 -19.86 -14.15
CA ALA A 243 -9.38 -20.82 -13.20
C ALA A 243 -9.58 -20.37 -11.75
N PHE A 244 -9.36 -19.09 -11.48
CA PHE A 244 -9.59 -18.48 -10.17
C PHE A 244 -11.06 -18.56 -9.75
N TRP A 245 -11.98 -18.29 -10.64
CA TRP A 245 -13.43 -18.40 -10.40
C TRP A 245 -13.83 -19.83 -10.01
N ILE A 246 -13.33 -20.84 -10.74
CA ILE A 246 -13.56 -22.27 -10.43
C ILE A 246 -13.03 -22.58 -9.04
N ALA A 247 -11.81 -22.17 -8.74
CA ALA A 247 -11.17 -22.38 -7.44
C ALA A 247 -12.00 -21.74 -6.30
N LYS A 248 -12.38 -20.49 -6.44
CA LYS A 248 -13.21 -19.76 -5.46
C LYS A 248 -14.57 -20.41 -5.27
N ARG A 249 -15.19 -20.93 -6.34
CA ARG A 249 -16.45 -21.66 -6.26
C ARG A 249 -16.32 -22.99 -5.50
N ARG A 250 -15.19 -23.70 -5.68
CA ARG A 250 -14.88 -24.92 -4.90
C ARG A 250 -14.63 -24.58 -3.42
N ASN A 251 -13.86 -23.53 -3.14
CA ASN A 251 -13.52 -23.11 -1.78
C ASN A 251 -14.75 -22.72 -0.97
N ARG A 252 -15.80 -22.18 -1.60
CA ARG A 252 -17.07 -21.92 -0.90
C ARG A 252 -17.73 -23.17 -0.34
N ARG A 253 -17.54 -24.33 -0.96
CA ARG A 253 -18.04 -25.59 -0.44
C ARG A 253 -17.30 -26.00 0.84
N LEU A 254 -16.05 -25.55 0.99
CA LEU A 254 -15.22 -25.80 2.17
C LEU A 254 -15.60 -24.92 3.38
N ASN A 255 -16.52 -23.98 3.23
CA ASN A 255 -17.00 -23.12 4.32
C ASN A 255 -17.58 -23.90 5.52
N ARG A 256 -17.94 -25.18 5.32
CA ARG A 256 -18.51 -26.09 6.32
C ARG A 256 -17.51 -27.12 6.84
N THR A 257 -16.25 -27.07 6.41
CA THR A 257 -15.19 -27.99 6.86
C THR A 257 -14.42 -27.39 8.04
N SER A 258 -13.60 -28.24 8.71
CA SER A 258 -12.77 -27.77 9.83
C SER A 258 -11.76 -26.69 9.43
N ALA A 259 -11.35 -25.85 10.38
CA ALA A 259 -10.35 -24.82 10.18
C ALA A 259 -9.03 -25.39 9.63
N GLU A 260 -8.62 -26.57 10.13
CA GLU A 260 -7.41 -27.28 9.66
C GLU A 260 -7.47 -27.62 8.15
N THR A 261 -8.63 -28.14 7.69
CA THR A 261 -8.84 -28.45 6.26
C THR A 261 -8.79 -27.18 5.42
N GLN A 262 -9.38 -26.09 5.91
CA GLN A 262 -9.35 -24.79 5.24
C GLN A 262 -7.92 -24.25 5.14
N HIS A 263 -7.13 -24.32 6.23
CA HIS A 263 -5.72 -23.93 6.25
C HIS A 263 -4.88 -24.74 5.26
N ALA A 264 -5.00 -26.07 5.27
CA ALA A 264 -4.25 -26.93 4.36
C ALA A 264 -4.53 -26.63 2.86
N VAL A 265 -5.79 -26.32 2.53
CA VAL A 265 -6.17 -25.94 1.15
C VAL A 265 -5.59 -24.60 0.76
N ILE A 266 -5.62 -23.61 1.66
CA ILE A 266 -5.05 -22.28 1.43
C ILE A 266 -3.54 -22.39 1.22
N ASP A 267 -2.81 -23.06 2.13
CA ASP A 267 -1.36 -23.22 2.05
C ASP A 267 -0.92 -23.98 0.79
N ARG A 268 -1.67 -25.02 0.41
CA ARG A 268 -1.39 -25.75 -0.84
C ARG A 268 -1.54 -24.87 -2.08
N TYR A 269 -2.59 -24.03 -2.12
CA TYR A 269 -2.86 -23.14 -3.25
C TYR A 269 -1.75 -22.12 -3.42
N MET A 270 -1.26 -21.59 -2.30
CA MET A 270 -0.23 -20.58 -2.23
C MET A 270 1.12 -21.10 -2.75
N ARG A 271 1.50 -22.34 -2.34
CA ARG A 271 2.78 -22.94 -2.73
C ARG A 271 2.83 -23.40 -4.20
N LEU A 272 1.70 -23.79 -4.78
CA LEU A 272 1.69 -24.45 -6.10
C LEU A 272 1.87 -23.49 -7.28
N PHE A 273 1.58 -22.21 -7.13
CA PHE A 273 1.50 -21.29 -8.25
C PHE A 273 2.40 -20.04 -8.12
N GLY A 274 3.04 -19.81 -6.97
CA GLY A 274 3.76 -18.55 -6.69
C GLY A 274 4.90 -18.22 -7.65
N HIS A 275 5.70 -19.21 -8.06
CA HIS A 275 7.00 -19.00 -8.75
C HIS A 275 7.06 -19.55 -10.19
N SER A 276 5.92 -19.75 -10.85
CA SER A 276 5.90 -20.27 -12.21
C SER A 276 6.35 -19.22 -13.25
N PRO A 277 7.44 -19.44 -14.01
CA PRO A 277 7.89 -18.50 -15.05
C PRO A 277 6.82 -18.24 -16.11
N VAL A 278 6.00 -19.25 -16.41
CA VAL A 278 4.89 -19.14 -17.37
C VAL A 278 3.84 -18.16 -16.88
N LEU A 279 3.52 -18.19 -15.58
CA LEU A 279 2.55 -17.27 -14.99
C LEU A 279 3.10 -15.84 -14.97
N HIS A 280 4.39 -15.66 -14.67
CA HIS A 280 5.06 -14.35 -14.78
C HIS A 280 5.00 -13.81 -16.21
N TRP A 281 5.30 -14.63 -17.20
CA TRP A 281 5.25 -14.25 -18.61
C TRP A 281 3.83 -13.86 -19.04
N LEU A 282 2.82 -14.65 -18.67
CA LEU A 282 1.41 -14.35 -18.97
C LEU A 282 0.97 -13.03 -18.32
N MET A 283 1.38 -12.76 -17.06
CA MET A 283 1.08 -11.49 -16.40
C MET A 283 1.81 -10.31 -17.04
N ALA A 284 3.04 -10.51 -17.50
CA ALA A 284 3.78 -9.48 -18.25
C ALA A 284 3.10 -9.14 -19.57
N LEU A 285 2.62 -10.17 -20.30
CA LEU A 285 1.84 -10.01 -21.53
C LEU A 285 0.52 -9.28 -21.25
N GLU A 286 -0.22 -9.70 -20.20
CA GLU A 286 -1.47 -9.06 -19.80
C GLU A 286 -1.25 -7.58 -19.50
N ARG A 287 -0.20 -7.22 -18.75
CA ARG A 287 0.14 -5.83 -18.45
C ARG A 287 0.53 -5.04 -19.71
N ALA A 288 1.27 -5.66 -20.62
CA ALA A 288 1.67 -5.00 -21.89
C ALA A 288 0.43 -4.64 -22.72
N VAL A 289 -0.49 -5.58 -22.92
CA VAL A 289 -1.78 -5.34 -23.59
C VAL A 289 -2.64 -4.36 -22.78
N GLY A 290 -2.66 -4.53 -21.48
CA GLY A 290 -3.39 -3.70 -20.53
C GLY A 290 -2.99 -2.23 -20.54
N ARG A 291 -1.85 -1.84 -21.14
CA ARG A 291 -1.49 -0.42 -21.34
C ARG A 291 -2.51 0.29 -22.23
N SER A 292 -2.99 -0.37 -23.26
CA SER A 292 -3.93 0.18 -24.26
C SER A 292 -5.37 -0.27 -24.06
N VAL A 293 -5.59 -1.37 -23.35
CA VAL A 293 -6.92 -1.97 -23.13
C VAL A 293 -7.29 -1.95 -21.65
N SER A 294 -8.58 -1.80 -21.34
CA SER A 294 -9.12 -2.02 -20.00
C SER A 294 -9.84 -3.36 -19.97
N TYR A 295 -9.46 -4.22 -19.04
CA TYR A 295 -10.07 -5.54 -18.87
C TYR A 295 -11.39 -5.41 -18.12
N PRO A 296 -12.48 -6.03 -18.62
CA PRO A 296 -13.82 -5.93 -18.04
C PRO A 296 -14.00 -6.76 -16.77
N LEU A 297 -13.12 -7.76 -16.54
CA LEU A 297 -13.12 -8.62 -15.37
C LEU A 297 -11.70 -9.12 -15.06
N GLY A 298 -11.48 -9.58 -13.83
CA GLY A 298 -10.19 -10.07 -13.35
C GLY A 298 -10.22 -10.40 -11.86
N ILE A 299 -9.06 -10.69 -11.32
CA ILE A 299 -8.89 -11.10 -9.91
C ILE A 299 -8.86 -9.87 -8.99
N ARG A 300 -8.29 -8.76 -9.47
CA ARG A 300 -8.15 -7.50 -8.76
C ARG A 300 -8.74 -6.35 -9.58
N CYS A 301 -9.36 -5.36 -8.92
CA CYS A 301 -9.68 -4.07 -9.50
C CYS A 301 -8.46 -3.16 -9.36
N ASN A 302 -8.06 -2.51 -10.45
CA ASN A 302 -6.97 -1.55 -10.46
C ASN A 302 -7.47 -0.21 -11.00
N ILE A 303 -7.34 0.85 -10.21
CA ILE A 303 -7.77 2.20 -10.58
C ILE A 303 -6.62 3.18 -10.40
N THR A 304 -6.38 3.97 -11.44
CA THR A 304 -5.57 5.19 -11.37
C THR A 304 -6.52 6.37 -11.41
N CYS A 305 -6.46 7.24 -10.41
CA CYS A 305 -7.30 8.42 -10.34
C CYS A 305 -6.49 9.65 -9.93
N ARG A 306 -7.00 10.82 -10.26
CA ARG A 306 -6.36 12.12 -10.04
C ARG A 306 -7.25 12.99 -9.17
N LYS A 307 -6.68 13.69 -8.19
CA LYS A 307 -7.41 14.74 -7.47
C LYS A 307 -7.66 15.92 -8.41
N ALA A 308 -8.94 16.24 -8.61
CA ALA A 308 -9.36 17.44 -9.32
C ALA A 308 -9.03 18.70 -8.52
#